data_09bb7ca2493bee64483675ad5714178a
#
_entry.id   09bb7ca2493bee64483675ad5714178a
#
_cell.length_a   1.000
_cell.length_b   1.000
_cell.length_c   1.000
_cell.angle_alpha   90.00
_cell.angle_beta   90.00
_cell.angle_gamma   90.00
#
_symmetry.space_group_name_H-M   'P 1'
#
loop_
_entity.id
_entity.type
_entity.pdbx_description
1 polymer ?
#
loop_
_entity_poly.entity_id
_entity_poly.type
_entity_poly.pdbx_seq_one_letter_code
_entity_poly.pdbx_strand_id
1 'polypeptide(L)'
;MRVRGLRKNYGPVEAVRGIDLDIARGQIVALLGPNGAGKTTTMEIIEGLRHADAGEVQVLGDEPDKARRRVGVQLQEGALFADLTCAETLTLFGRLYGWEADPLALLALVDLTEVADRRTERLSGGQKRRLQLALTLCNDPELVILDEPTTGLDPLSRRQTWAMIQDLHSQGRTVLLTTHYIEEAEQLAEWVYIIDVGLVVAQGAPKTLIAELGASATISVAADHQAALEQLPGVLRAEFSHGRWELQGREVGVILASLNQRLGEAALRDVSVRPPSLEDVFLARTGRHISAGEGQ
;
A
#
# COMPACT_ATOMS: atom_id res chain seq x y z
N MET A 1 -14.31 10.14 4.31
CA MET A 1 -13.56 10.18 5.57
C MET A 1 -12.68 11.42 5.56
N ARG A 2 -12.44 12.01 6.73
CA ARG A 2 -11.61 13.22 6.86
C ARG A 2 -10.73 13.12 8.11
N VAL A 3 -9.45 13.40 7.95
CA VAL A 3 -8.47 13.50 9.04
C VAL A 3 -7.80 14.87 8.96
N ARG A 4 -7.63 15.55 10.09
CA ARG A 4 -7.01 16.88 10.13
C ARG A 4 -6.02 16.98 11.30
N GLY A 5 -4.79 17.36 10.97
CA GLY A 5 -3.74 17.64 11.94
C GLY A 5 -3.44 16.48 12.89
N LEU A 6 -3.61 15.23 12.44
CA LEU A 6 -3.50 14.04 13.27
C LEU A 6 -2.10 13.93 13.86
N ARG A 7 -2.01 13.79 15.22
CA ARG A 7 -0.75 13.59 15.94
C ARG A 7 -0.84 12.42 16.90
N LYS A 8 0.28 11.68 16.99
CA LYS A 8 0.44 10.59 17.97
C LYS A 8 1.88 10.43 18.39
N ASN A 9 2.10 10.39 19.70
CA ASN A 9 3.40 10.21 20.32
C ASN A 9 3.42 8.92 21.15
N TYR A 10 4.56 8.26 21.18
CA TYR A 10 4.88 7.14 22.07
C TYR A 10 6.13 7.52 22.85
N GLY A 11 5.92 8.11 24.02
CA GLY A 11 7.02 8.70 24.77
C GLY A 11 7.75 9.76 23.95
N PRO A 12 9.05 9.63 23.67
CA PRO A 12 9.81 10.60 22.88
C PRO A 12 9.62 10.45 21.36
N VAL A 13 8.93 9.40 20.90
CA VAL A 13 8.76 9.11 19.46
C VAL A 13 7.48 9.73 18.95
N GLU A 14 7.59 10.71 18.05
CA GLU A 14 6.46 11.28 17.31
C GLU A 14 6.12 10.37 16.12
N ALA A 15 5.21 9.41 16.32
CA ALA A 15 4.83 8.43 15.29
C ALA A 15 3.98 9.05 14.18
N VAL A 16 3.13 10.06 14.52
CA VAL A 16 2.30 10.81 13.57
C VAL A 16 2.41 12.29 13.90
N ARG A 17 2.77 13.11 12.91
CA ARG A 17 3.28 14.47 13.11
C ARG A 17 2.41 15.57 12.48
N GLY A 18 1.11 15.30 12.30
CA GLY A 18 0.16 16.25 11.71
C GLY A 18 -0.30 15.80 10.32
N ILE A 19 -0.84 14.58 10.22
CA ILE A 19 -1.34 14.01 8.97
C ILE A 19 -2.73 14.57 8.67
N ASP A 20 -2.92 14.99 7.41
CA ASP A 20 -4.22 15.35 6.83
C ASP A 20 -4.58 14.35 5.73
N LEU A 21 -5.81 13.79 5.78
CA LEU A 21 -6.33 12.88 4.76
C LEU A 21 -7.75 13.28 4.39
N ASP A 22 -8.06 13.23 3.10
CA ASP A 22 -9.41 13.30 2.54
C ASP A 22 -9.68 12.07 1.69
N ILE A 23 -10.71 11.29 2.02
CA ILE A 23 -11.09 10.10 1.27
C ILE A 23 -12.55 10.22 0.86
N ALA A 24 -12.79 10.25 -0.44
CA ALA A 24 -14.13 10.28 -1.00
C ALA A 24 -14.82 8.91 -0.86
N ARG A 25 -16.15 8.90 -0.89
CA ARG A 25 -16.91 7.64 -0.95
C ARG A 25 -16.66 6.94 -2.29
N GLY A 26 -16.59 5.62 -2.27
CA GLY A 26 -16.35 4.79 -3.45
C GLY A 26 -14.97 5.02 -4.07
N GLN A 27 -13.95 5.33 -3.28
CA GLN A 27 -12.58 5.53 -3.74
C GLN A 27 -11.66 4.48 -3.13
N ILE A 28 -10.66 4.01 -3.89
CA ILE A 28 -9.53 3.26 -3.35
C ILE A 28 -8.40 4.24 -3.03
N VAL A 29 -8.02 4.30 -1.76
CA VAL A 29 -6.91 5.15 -1.28
C VAL A 29 -5.84 4.31 -0.63
N ALA A 30 -4.58 4.56 -0.96
CA ALA A 30 -3.43 3.91 -0.36
C ALA A 30 -2.61 4.86 0.52
N LEU A 31 -2.23 4.40 1.71
CA LEU A 31 -1.17 4.98 2.52
C LEU A 31 0.11 4.21 2.22
N LEU A 32 0.99 4.81 1.41
CA LEU A 32 2.25 4.21 0.97
C LEU A 32 3.41 4.74 1.83
N GLY A 33 4.33 3.88 2.24
CA GLY A 33 5.54 4.31 2.95
C GLY A 33 6.29 3.15 3.58
N PRO A 34 7.53 3.36 4.04
CA PRO A 34 8.34 2.34 4.67
C PRO A 34 7.76 1.90 6.03
N ASN A 35 8.31 0.81 6.57
CA ASN A 35 7.99 0.38 7.93
C ASN A 35 8.40 1.47 8.93
N GLY A 36 7.55 1.71 9.94
CA GLY A 36 7.75 2.77 10.93
C GLY A 36 7.41 4.19 10.44
N ALA A 37 6.87 4.36 9.23
CA ALA A 37 6.46 5.68 8.72
C ALA A 37 5.23 6.29 9.43
N GLY A 38 4.51 5.51 10.26
CA GLY A 38 3.31 5.95 10.97
C GLY A 38 2.00 5.47 10.33
N LYS A 39 2.05 4.62 9.29
CA LYS A 39 0.87 4.08 8.60
C LYS A 39 -0.08 3.33 9.52
N THR A 40 0.41 2.28 10.20
CA THR A 40 -0.39 1.44 11.13
C THR A 40 -0.96 2.28 12.27
N THR A 41 -0.16 3.19 12.87
CA THR A 41 -0.67 4.09 13.92
C THR A 41 -1.81 4.99 13.40
N THR A 42 -1.68 5.51 12.18
CA THR A 42 -2.74 6.31 11.54
C THR A 42 -4.00 5.46 11.32
N MET A 43 -3.84 4.22 10.84
CA MET A 43 -4.97 3.30 10.65
C MET A 43 -5.67 2.95 11.97
N GLU A 44 -4.92 2.55 13.01
CA GLU A 44 -5.47 2.22 14.33
C GLU A 44 -6.31 3.36 14.92
N ILE A 45 -5.91 4.62 14.67
CA ILE A 45 -6.70 5.79 15.12
C ILE A 45 -7.97 5.94 14.27
N ILE A 46 -7.89 5.75 12.96
CA ILE A 46 -9.06 5.79 12.06
C ILE A 46 -10.06 4.69 12.40
N GLU A 47 -9.57 3.51 12.79
CA GLU A 47 -10.37 2.35 13.21
C GLU A 47 -11.00 2.54 14.60
N GLY A 48 -10.56 3.57 15.34
CA GLY A 48 -10.96 3.81 16.72
C GLY A 48 -10.35 2.83 17.72
N LEU A 49 -9.30 2.10 17.33
CA LEU A 49 -8.54 1.21 18.23
C LEU A 49 -7.58 2.00 19.12
N ARG A 50 -7.26 3.22 18.73
CA ARG A 50 -6.31 4.10 19.41
C ARG A 50 -6.78 5.54 19.40
N HIS A 51 -6.52 6.28 20.47
CA HIS A 51 -6.81 7.71 20.54
C HIS A 51 -5.63 8.54 20.00
N ALA A 52 -5.98 9.58 19.23
CA ALA A 52 -5.03 10.62 18.84
C ALA A 52 -4.64 11.47 20.05
N ASP A 53 -3.42 12.05 20.02
CA ASP A 53 -2.99 13.04 21.02
C ASP A 53 -3.44 14.46 20.60
N ALA A 54 -3.61 14.69 19.28
CA ALA A 54 -4.18 15.91 18.73
C ALA A 54 -4.72 15.65 17.31
N GLY A 55 -5.58 16.57 16.84
CA GLY A 55 -6.21 16.48 15.52
C GLY A 55 -7.63 15.93 15.59
N GLU A 56 -8.28 15.88 14.44
CA GLU A 56 -9.67 15.43 14.30
C GLU A 56 -9.75 14.30 13.27
N VAL A 57 -10.56 13.27 13.57
CA VAL A 57 -10.85 12.15 12.67
C VAL A 57 -12.37 11.99 12.54
N GLN A 58 -12.83 11.99 11.31
CA GLN A 58 -14.23 11.70 10.94
C GLN A 58 -14.28 10.55 9.95
N VAL A 59 -14.97 9.48 10.32
CA VAL A 59 -15.16 8.27 9.51
C VAL A 59 -16.64 8.18 9.13
N LEU A 60 -16.96 8.18 7.84
CA LEU A 60 -18.33 8.15 7.32
C LEU A 60 -19.23 9.27 7.87
N GLY A 61 -18.64 10.40 8.29
CA GLY A 61 -19.34 11.56 8.86
C GLY A 61 -19.46 11.55 10.38
N ASP A 62 -18.99 10.49 11.05
CA ASP A 62 -19.07 10.28 12.49
C ASP A 62 -17.66 10.20 13.11
N GLU A 63 -17.59 10.19 14.44
CA GLU A 63 -16.38 9.78 15.17
C GLU A 63 -16.08 8.29 14.90
N PRO A 64 -14.80 7.87 14.93
CA PRO A 64 -14.42 6.48 14.63
C PRO A 64 -15.23 5.41 15.40
N ASP A 65 -15.41 5.60 16.70
CA ASP A 65 -16.16 4.66 17.55
C ASP A 65 -17.62 4.47 17.12
N LYS A 66 -18.27 5.52 16.66
CA LYS A 66 -19.65 5.50 16.17
C LYS A 66 -19.77 4.87 14.79
N ALA A 67 -18.71 4.99 13.98
CA ALA A 67 -18.68 4.45 12.62
C ALA A 67 -18.40 2.94 12.54
N ARG A 68 -17.88 2.30 13.60
CA ARG A 68 -17.38 0.91 13.62
C ARG A 68 -18.30 -0.12 12.97
N ARG A 69 -19.62 -0.01 13.13
CA ARG A 69 -20.58 -0.97 12.55
C ARG A 69 -20.67 -0.88 11.02
N ARG A 70 -20.17 0.19 10.43
CA ARG A 70 -20.19 0.47 8.99
C ARG A 70 -18.80 0.34 8.37
N VAL A 71 -17.81 -0.09 9.16
CA VAL A 71 -16.42 -0.26 8.77
C VAL A 71 -16.03 -1.73 8.90
N GLY A 72 -15.44 -2.29 7.88
CA GLY A 72 -14.79 -3.60 7.92
C GLY A 72 -13.29 -3.42 8.01
N VAL A 73 -12.64 -4.10 8.96
CA VAL A 73 -11.22 -3.95 9.22
C VAL A 73 -10.51 -5.29 9.05
N GLN A 74 -9.46 -5.32 8.24
CA GLN A 74 -8.50 -6.42 8.17
C GLN A 74 -7.19 -5.98 8.84
N LEU A 75 -6.93 -6.52 10.01
CA LEU A 75 -5.67 -6.28 10.72
C LEU A 75 -4.52 -7.06 10.10
N GLN A 76 -3.30 -6.56 10.25
CA GLN A 76 -2.07 -7.20 9.77
C GLN A 76 -1.92 -8.62 10.33
N GLU A 77 -2.15 -8.80 11.64
CA GLU A 77 -2.14 -10.07 12.35
C GLU A 77 -3.57 -10.43 12.80
N GLY A 78 -4.36 -10.96 11.90
CA GLY A 78 -5.70 -11.45 12.21
C GLY A 78 -5.65 -12.93 12.61
N ALA A 79 -5.91 -13.25 13.89
CA ALA A 79 -6.01 -14.62 14.35
C ALA A 79 -7.35 -15.26 13.88
N LEU A 80 -7.25 -16.39 13.16
CA LEU A 80 -8.39 -17.25 12.85
C LEU A 80 -8.53 -18.32 13.94
N PHE A 81 -9.76 -18.70 14.27
CA PHE A 81 -10.00 -19.82 15.19
C PHE A 81 -9.66 -21.13 14.51
N ALA A 82 -8.58 -21.79 14.93
CA ALA A 82 -7.97 -22.96 14.28
C ALA A 82 -8.98 -24.10 14.06
N ASP A 83 -9.87 -24.34 15.03
CA ASP A 83 -10.82 -25.44 15.05
C ASP A 83 -12.10 -25.19 14.24
N LEU A 84 -12.40 -23.95 13.87
CA LEU A 84 -13.57 -23.63 13.08
C LEU A 84 -13.29 -23.82 11.58
N THR A 85 -14.33 -24.20 10.85
CA THR A 85 -14.32 -24.18 9.37
C THR A 85 -14.43 -22.74 8.85
N CYS A 86 -14.18 -22.53 7.55
CA CYS A 86 -14.35 -21.23 6.93
C CYS A 86 -15.78 -20.71 7.09
N ALA A 87 -16.78 -21.56 6.83
CA ALA A 87 -18.19 -21.18 6.95
C ALA A 87 -18.59 -20.90 8.40
N GLU A 88 -18.15 -21.72 9.37
CA GLU A 88 -18.42 -21.50 10.80
C GLU A 88 -17.77 -20.19 11.29
N THR A 89 -16.55 -19.88 10.83
CA THR A 89 -15.87 -18.64 11.17
C THR A 89 -16.67 -17.42 10.71
N LEU A 90 -17.11 -17.40 9.45
CA LEU A 90 -17.94 -16.31 8.91
C LEU A 90 -19.30 -16.20 9.62
N THR A 91 -19.94 -17.35 9.92
CA THR A 91 -21.19 -17.39 10.68
C THR A 91 -21.02 -16.80 12.08
N LEU A 92 -19.92 -17.13 12.77
CA LEU A 92 -19.61 -16.60 14.10
C LEU A 92 -19.47 -15.08 14.07
N PHE A 93 -18.64 -14.56 13.13
CA PHE A 93 -18.40 -13.13 13.03
C PHE A 93 -19.66 -12.38 12.58
N GLY A 94 -20.44 -12.91 11.62
CA GLY A 94 -21.72 -12.33 11.23
C GLY A 94 -22.64 -12.14 12.45
N ARG A 95 -22.79 -13.17 13.29
CA ARG A 95 -23.58 -13.09 14.52
C ARG A 95 -23.05 -12.08 15.53
N LEU A 96 -21.72 -11.97 15.68
CA LEU A 96 -21.11 -10.97 16.58
C LEU A 96 -21.41 -9.53 16.14
N TYR A 97 -21.50 -9.30 14.82
CA TYR A 97 -21.88 -7.99 14.28
C TYR A 97 -23.41 -7.78 14.25
N GLY A 98 -24.21 -8.82 14.59
CA GLY A 98 -25.68 -8.77 14.48
C GLY A 98 -26.17 -8.80 13.04
N TRP A 99 -25.39 -9.39 12.14
CA TRP A 99 -25.67 -9.53 10.71
C TRP A 99 -25.79 -11.02 10.33
N GLU A 100 -26.88 -11.39 9.68
CA GLU A 100 -27.10 -12.75 9.16
C GLU A 100 -26.57 -12.82 7.71
N ALA A 101 -25.26 -12.68 7.53
CA ALA A 101 -24.64 -12.87 6.23
C ALA A 101 -24.69 -14.34 5.82
N ASP A 102 -24.93 -14.61 4.53
CA ASP A 102 -24.72 -15.93 3.96
C ASP A 102 -23.20 -16.23 3.87
N PRO A 103 -22.69 -17.20 4.64
CA PRO A 103 -21.27 -17.52 4.62
C PRO A 103 -20.78 -17.99 3.25
N LEU A 104 -21.63 -18.70 2.48
CA LEU A 104 -21.26 -19.19 1.16
C LEU A 104 -21.15 -18.05 0.15
N ALA A 105 -22.03 -17.05 0.24
CA ALA A 105 -21.94 -15.86 -0.58
C ALA A 105 -20.63 -15.08 -0.30
N LEU A 106 -20.26 -14.93 0.98
CA LEU A 106 -18.99 -14.29 1.35
C LEU A 106 -17.78 -15.09 0.89
N LEU A 107 -17.82 -16.43 0.99
CA LEU A 107 -16.74 -17.30 0.51
C LEU A 107 -16.61 -17.24 -1.02
N ALA A 108 -17.72 -17.08 -1.74
CA ALA A 108 -17.69 -16.91 -3.19
C ALA A 108 -16.98 -15.63 -3.62
N LEU A 109 -17.14 -14.52 -2.87
CA LEU A 109 -16.44 -13.25 -3.15
C LEU A 109 -14.92 -13.37 -3.06
N VAL A 110 -14.41 -14.31 -2.28
CA VAL A 110 -12.97 -14.51 -2.05
C VAL A 110 -12.44 -15.83 -2.59
N ASP A 111 -13.19 -16.49 -3.47
CA ASP A 111 -12.82 -17.76 -4.13
C ASP A 111 -12.38 -18.84 -3.12
N LEU A 112 -13.23 -19.07 -2.10
CA LEU A 112 -13.04 -20.08 -1.06
C LEU A 112 -14.23 -21.04 -0.89
N THR A 113 -15.17 -21.06 -1.82
CA THR A 113 -16.38 -21.90 -1.72
C THR A 113 -16.04 -23.40 -1.61
N GLU A 114 -15.03 -23.87 -2.37
CA GLU A 114 -14.61 -25.28 -2.37
C GLU A 114 -13.99 -25.74 -1.03
N VAL A 115 -13.59 -24.79 -0.18
CA VAL A 115 -12.98 -25.08 1.12
C VAL A 115 -13.84 -24.62 2.29
N ALA A 116 -15.16 -24.39 2.06
CA ALA A 116 -16.09 -23.88 3.06
C ALA A 116 -16.09 -24.71 4.37
N ASP A 117 -16.00 -26.03 4.25
CA ASP A 117 -16.00 -26.98 5.39
C ASP A 117 -14.58 -27.33 5.88
N ARG A 118 -13.54 -26.69 5.32
CA ARG A 118 -12.17 -26.91 5.77
C ARG A 118 -11.87 -26.08 7.00
N ARG A 119 -11.24 -26.69 8.02
CA ARG A 119 -10.77 -25.95 9.20
C ARG A 119 -9.72 -24.93 8.83
N THR A 120 -9.75 -23.76 9.49
CA THR A 120 -8.87 -22.63 9.18
C THR A 120 -7.39 -22.94 9.39
N GLU A 121 -7.05 -23.84 10.33
CA GLU A 121 -5.65 -24.31 10.52
C GLU A 121 -5.06 -24.96 9.28
N ARG A 122 -5.91 -25.61 8.44
CA ARG A 122 -5.51 -26.37 7.23
C ARG A 122 -5.48 -25.51 5.96
N LEU A 123 -5.76 -24.23 6.06
CA LEU A 123 -5.69 -23.32 4.95
C LEU A 123 -4.24 -22.92 4.64
N SER A 124 -3.92 -22.71 3.35
CA SER A 124 -2.67 -22.04 2.97
C SER A 124 -2.65 -20.58 3.44
N GLY A 125 -1.48 -19.95 3.46
CA GLY A 125 -1.34 -18.53 3.83
C GLY A 125 -2.24 -17.63 2.99
N GLY A 126 -2.27 -17.82 1.67
CA GLY A 126 -3.14 -17.07 0.76
C GLY A 126 -4.64 -17.34 1.03
N GLN A 127 -5.04 -18.58 1.32
CA GLN A 127 -6.42 -18.89 1.69
C GLN A 127 -6.82 -18.23 3.02
N LYS A 128 -5.92 -18.23 4.01
CA LYS A 128 -6.14 -17.53 5.29
C LYS A 128 -6.35 -16.04 5.07
N ARG A 129 -5.52 -15.41 4.22
CA ARG A 129 -5.61 -13.99 3.93
C ARG A 129 -6.92 -13.64 3.22
N ARG A 130 -7.36 -14.47 2.27
CA ARG A 130 -8.66 -14.32 1.60
C ARG A 130 -9.85 -14.50 2.56
N LEU A 131 -9.77 -15.46 3.48
CA LEU A 131 -10.79 -15.60 4.53
C LEU A 131 -10.84 -14.39 5.46
N GLN A 132 -9.67 -13.82 5.83
CA GLN A 132 -9.61 -12.57 6.60
C GLN A 132 -10.28 -11.41 5.84
N LEU A 133 -10.08 -11.32 4.53
CA LEU A 133 -10.78 -10.34 3.70
C LEU A 133 -12.30 -10.56 3.72
N ALA A 134 -12.77 -11.82 3.62
CA ALA A 134 -14.20 -12.13 3.73
C ALA A 134 -14.78 -11.73 5.10
N LEU A 135 -14.02 -11.89 6.18
CA LEU A 135 -14.43 -11.47 7.52
C LEU A 135 -14.66 -9.95 7.61
N THR A 136 -13.92 -9.13 6.86
CA THR A 136 -14.14 -7.68 6.83
C THR A 136 -15.49 -7.30 6.22
N LEU A 137 -16.14 -8.24 5.53
CA LEU A 137 -17.40 -8.02 4.83
C LEU A 137 -18.63 -8.52 5.62
N CYS A 138 -18.40 -9.15 6.79
CA CYS A 138 -19.48 -9.75 7.60
C CYS A 138 -20.53 -8.76 8.11
N ASN A 139 -20.26 -7.46 8.10
CA ASN A 139 -21.18 -6.40 8.54
C ASN A 139 -21.65 -5.49 7.39
N ASP A 140 -21.46 -5.93 6.13
CA ASP A 140 -21.77 -5.16 4.92
C ASP A 140 -21.24 -3.69 4.96
N PRO A 141 -19.93 -3.50 5.09
CA PRO A 141 -19.36 -2.19 5.38
C PRO A 141 -19.40 -1.22 4.19
N GLU A 142 -19.56 0.07 4.47
CA GLU A 142 -19.38 1.15 3.49
C GLU A 142 -17.90 1.49 3.26
N LEU A 143 -17.06 1.26 4.28
CA LEU A 143 -15.61 1.47 4.26
C LEU A 143 -14.89 0.18 4.67
N VAL A 144 -13.99 -0.29 3.82
CA VAL A 144 -13.10 -1.43 4.09
C VAL A 144 -11.70 -0.89 4.34
N ILE A 145 -11.11 -1.25 5.48
CA ILE A 145 -9.75 -0.88 5.89
C ILE A 145 -8.88 -2.12 5.85
N LEU A 146 -7.77 -2.06 5.13
CA LEU A 146 -6.87 -3.18 4.89
C LEU A 146 -5.44 -2.81 5.29
N ASP A 147 -4.94 -3.37 6.38
CA ASP A 147 -3.54 -3.13 6.78
C ASP A 147 -2.63 -4.18 6.13
N GLU A 148 -1.82 -3.72 5.18
CA GLU A 148 -0.87 -4.52 4.41
C GLU A 148 -1.47 -5.83 3.84
N PRO A 149 -2.52 -5.74 2.98
CA PRO A 149 -3.36 -6.89 2.61
C PRO A 149 -2.62 -8.01 1.88
N THR A 150 -1.47 -7.72 1.25
CA THR A 150 -0.74 -8.70 0.43
C THR A 150 0.65 -9.06 0.97
N THR A 151 1.01 -8.58 2.15
CA THR A 151 2.30 -8.89 2.78
C THR A 151 2.45 -10.39 3.03
N GLY A 152 3.58 -10.96 2.61
CA GLY A 152 3.90 -12.39 2.75
C GLY A 152 3.19 -13.30 1.74
N LEU A 153 2.44 -12.77 0.77
CA LEU A 153 1.82 -13.56 -0.28
C LEU A 153 2.77 -13.77 -1.47
N ASP A 154 2.65 -14.94 -2.10
CA ASP A 154 3.25 -15.20 -3.39
C ASP A 154 2.64 -14.32 -4.51
N PRO A 155 3.31 -14.13 -5.67
CA PRO A 155 2.83 -13.22 -6.72
C PRO A 155 1.44 -13.56 -7.26
N LEU A 156 1.05 -14.83 -7.30
CA LEU A 156 -0.28 -15.26 -7.77
C LEU A 156 -1.36 -14.87 -6.76
N SER A 157 -1.16 -15.23 -5.49
CA SER A 157 -2.07 -14.90 -4.39
C SER A 157 -2.23 -13.38 -4.23
N ARG A 158 -1.16 -12.61 -4.44
CA ARG A 158 -1.21 -11.14 -4.43
C ARG A 158 -2.14 -10.60 -5.51
N ARG A 159 -1.99 -11.06 -6.76
CA ARG A 159 -2.87 -10.62 -7.88
C ARG A 159 -4.33 -10.99 -7.65
N GLN A 160 -4.59 -12.16 -7.08
CA GLN A 160 -5.95 -12.58 -6.70
C GLN A 160 -6.54 -11.63 -5.65
N THR A 161 -5.77 -11.27 -4.61
CA THR A 161 -6.21 -10.32 -3.59
C THR A 161 -6.47 -8.93 -4.19
N TRP A 162 -5.65 -8.47 -5.13
CA TRP A 162 -5.89 -7.20 -5.83
C TRP A 162 -7.20 -7.22 -6.63
N ALA A 163 -7.48 -8.30 -7.36
CA ALA A 163 -8.74 -8.44 -8.09
C ALA A 163 -9.95 -8.35 -7.14
N MET A 164 -9.88 -9.02 -5.98
CA MET A 164 -10.95 -8.96 -4.96
C MET A 164 -11.14 -7.55 -4.41
N ILE A 165 -10.06 -6.80 -4.17
CA ILE A 165 -10.14 -5.40 -3.72
C ILE A 165 -10.80 -4.52 -4.80
N GLN A 166 -10.47 -4.73 -6.07
CA GLN A 166 -11.10 -4.04 -7.19
C GLN A 166 -12.59 -4.39 -7.32
N ASP A 167 -12.96 -5.64 -7.08
CA ASP A 167 -14.36 -6.07 -7.09
C ASP A 167 -15.18 -5.40 -5.96
N LEU A 168 -14.60 -5.27 -4.76
CA LEU A 168 -15.22 -4.52 -3.66
C LEU A 168 -15.46 -3.05 -4.02
N HIS A 169 -14.49 -2.42 -4.66
CA HIS A 169 -14.62 -1.05 -5.16
C HIS A 169 -15.70 -0.94 -6.24
N SER A 170 -15.75 -1.88 -7.20
CA SER A 170 -16.75 -1.89 -8.26
C SER A 170 -18.19 -1.99 -7.73
N GLN A 171 -18.37 -2.56 -6.53
CA GLN A 171 -19.62 -2.61 -5.78
C GLN A 171 -19.95 -1.31 -5.03
N GLY A 172 -19.13 -0.25 -5.21
CA GLY A 172 -19.32 1.08 -4.61
C GLY A 172 -18.75 1.23 -3.20
N ARG A 173 -17.99 0.26 -2.69
CA ARG A 173 -17.35 0.35 -1.38
C ARG A 173 -16.14 1.29 -1.43
N THR A 174 -15.93 2.03 -0.35
CA THR A 174 -14.68 2.79 -0.15
C THR A 174 -13.63 1.85 0.41
N VAL A 175 -12.40 1.92 -0.10
CA VAL A 175 -11.29 1.11 0.40
C VAL A 175 -10.13 2.02 0.82
N LEU A 176 -9.65 1.82 2.04
CA LEU A 176 -8.41 2.41 2.53
C LEU A 176 -7.43 1.28 2.81
N LEU A 177 -6.27 1.30 2.19
CA LEU A 177 -5.24 0.30 2.44
C LEU A 177 -3.90 0.94 2.82
N THR A 178 -3.13 0.23 3.65
CA THR A 178 -1.71 0.54 3.83
C THR A 178 -0.88 -0.41 3.00
N THR A 179 0.25 0.05 2.53
CA THR A 179 1.23 -0.80 1.85
C THR A 179 2.63 -0.18 1.90
N HIS A 180 3.62 -1.05 1.83
CA HIS A 180 4.99 -0.68 1.49
C HIS A 180 5.37 -1.16 0.07
N TYR A 181 4.45 -1.86 -0.62
CA TYR A 181 4.63 -2.27 -2.01
C TYR A 181 4.13 -1.19 -2.97
N ILE A 182 5.05 -0.60 -3.70
CA ILE A 182 4.78 0.46 -4.68
C ILE A 182 3.83 -0.02 -5.76
N GLU A 183 4.07 -1.23 -6.30
CA GLU A 183 3.24 -1.85 -7.32
C GLU A 183 1.77 -1.97 -6.88
N GLU A 184 1.52 -2.31 -5.60
CA GLU A 184 0.17 -2.39 -5.06
C GLU A 184 -0.54 -1.03 -5.08
N ALA A 185 0.14 0.03 -4.65
CA ALA A 185 -0.41 1.38 -4.67
C ALA A 185 -0.69 1.85 -6.11
N GLU A 186 0.21 1.55 -7.07
CA GLU A 186 0.04 1.92 -8.48
C GLU A 186 -1.11 1.18 -9.17
N GLN A 187 -1.31 -0.11 -8.82
CA GLN A 187 -2.32 -0.95 -9.45
C GLN A 187 -3.73 -0.73 -8.88
N LEU A 188 -3.85 -0.42 -7.60
CA LEU A 188 -5.13 -0.36 -6.91
C LEU A 188 -5.62 1.06 -6.68
N ALA A 189 -4.73 1.98 -6.25
CA ALA A 189 -5.17 3.23 -5.69
C ALA A 189 -5.50 4.29 -6.75
N GLU A 190 -6.64 4.95 -6.58
CA GLU A 190 -7.00 6.17 -7.31
C GLU A 190 -6.30 7.40 -6.71
N TRP A 191 -5.99 7.32 -5.41
CA TRP A 191 -5.27 8.36 -4.68
C TRP A 191 -4.29 7.74 -3.69
N VAL A 192 -3.09 8.29 -3.63
CA VAL A 192 -2.03 7.83 -2.73
C VAL A 192 -1.62 8.97 -1.82
N TYR A 193 -1.46 8.65 -0.54
CA TYR A 193 -0.72 9.47 0.43
C TYR A 193 0.60 8.77 0.70
N ILE A 194 1.71 9.40 0.32
CA ILE A 194 3.05 8.91 0.60
C ILE A 194 3.45 9.43 1.98
N ILE A 195 3.67 8.52 2.93
CA ILE A 195 3.97 8.84 4.32
C ILE A 195 5.41 8.47 4.63
N ASP A 196 6.13 9.41 5.23
CA ASP A 196 7.47 9.20 5.72
C ASP A 196 7.69 9.95 7.04
N VAL A 197 8.26 9.26 8.05
CA VAL A 197 8.56 9.79 9.39
C VAL A 197 7.38 10.58 9.97
N GLY A 198 6.17 9.99 9.89
CA GLY A 198 4.94 10.57 10.47
C GLY A 198 4.35 11.76 9.71
N LEU A 199 4.80 12.05 8.51
CA LEU A 199 4.33 13.16 7.67
C LEU A 199 3.86 12.66 6.29
N VAL A 200 2.89 13.33 5.69
CA VAL A 200 2.57 13.17 4.27
C VAL A 200 3.58 13.98 3.46
N VAL A 201 4.43 13.29 2.69
CA VAL A 201 5.49 13.90 1.86
C VAL A 201 5.04 14.14 0.42
N ALA A 202 4.04 13.39 -0.06
CA ALA A 202 3.36 13.61 -1.34
C ALA A 202 1.94 13.03 -1.28
N GLN A 203 1.04 13.59 -2.08
CA GLN A 203 -0.32 13.06 -2.22
C GLN A 203 -0.87 13.36 -3.61
N GLY A 204 -1.63 12.45 -4.18
CA GLY A 204 -2.22 12.61 -5.52
C GLY A 204 -2.58 11.28 -6.17
N ALA A 205 -3.15 11.37 -7.38
CA ALA A 205 -3.30 10.18 -8.21
C ALA A 205 -1.91 9.66 -8.62
N PRO A 206 -1.64 8.34 -8.61
CA PRO A 206 -0.34 7.77 -8.93
C PRO A 206 0.25 8.32 -10.23
N LYS A 207 -0.54 8.32 -11.31
CA LYS A 207 -0.12 8.82 -12.63
C LYS A 207 0.26 10.31 -12.61
N THR A 208 -0.44 11.13 -11.82
CA THR A 208 -0.15 12.56 -11.69
C THR A 208 1.16 12.77 -10.96
N LEU A 209 1.36 12.11 -9.83
CA LEU A 209 2.59 12.19 -9.04
C LEU A 209 3.82 11.76 -9.87
N ILE A 210 3.69 10.69 -10.64
CA ILE A 210 4.76 10.21 -11.55
C ILE A 210 5.04 11.24 -12.65
N ALA A 211 3.98 11.82 -13.26
CA ALA A 211 4.14 12.83 -14.31
C ALA A 211 4.83 14.11 -13.82
N GLU A 212 4.62 14.49 -12.55
CA GLU A 212 5.28 15.66 -11.92
C GLU A 212 6.81 15.53 -11.84
N LEU A 213 7.37 14.31 -11.89
CA LEU A 213 8.81 14.11 -11.95
C LEU A 213 9.43 14.72 -13.23
N GLY A 214 8.61 14.86 -14.29
CA GLY A 214 9.07 15.37 -15.58
C GLY A 214 10.06 14.44 -16.30
N ALA A 215 10.34 13.25 -15.76
CA ALA A 215 11.15 12.22 -16.40
C ALA A 215 10.27 11.29 -17.25
N SER A 216 10.82 10.76 -18.34
CA SER A 216 10.14 9.75 -19.18
C SER A 216 10.67 8.34 -18.92
N ALA A 217 11.84 8.21 -18.30
CA ALA A 217 12.43 6.93 -17.91
C ALA A 217 13.42 7.07 -16.75
N THR A 218 13.60 5.97 -16.04
CA THR A 218 14.69 5.73 -15.09
C THR A 218 15.62 4.67 -15.69
N ILE A 219 16.91 5.01 -15.76
CA ILE A 219 17.96 4.18 -16.34
C ILE A 219 18.88 3.75 -15.20
N SER A 220 19.01 2.44 -14.97
CA SER A 220 19.95 1.89 -13.99
C SER A 220 21.16 1.30 -14.70
N VAL A 221 22.36 1.70 -14.28
CA VAL A 221 23.63 1.23 -14.86
C VAL A 221 24.66 0.97 -13.77
N ALA A 222 25.37 -0.16 -13.86
CA ALA A 222 26.50 -0.46 -12.99
C ALA A 222 27.70 0.38 -13.42
N ALA A 223 28.21 1.23 -12.51
CA ALA A 223 29.43 2.00 -12.72
C ALA A 223 29.96 2.48 -11.36
N ASP A 224 31.24 2.84 -11.31
CA ASP A 224 31.83 3.42 -10.12
C ASP A 224 31.21 4.82 -9.82
N HIS A 225 31.17 5.18 -8.55
CA HIS A 225 30.71 6.52 -8.13
C HIS A 225 31.50 7.64 -8.81
N GLN A 226 32.80 7.42 -9.08
CA GLN A 226 33.66 8.38 -9.75
C GLN A 226 33.30 8.66 -11.21
N ALA A 227 32.37 7.85 -11.80
CA ALA A 227 31.91 8.08 -13.16
C ALA A 227 31.17 9.42 -13.34
N ALA A 228 30.67 10.00 -12.24
CA ALA A 228 30.00 11.32 -12.21
C ALA A 228 28.92 11.46 -13.30
N LEU A 229 27.97 10.51 -13.32
CA LEU A 229 26.97 10.39 -14.37
C LEU A 229 25.83 11.42 -14.27
N GLU A 230 25.74 12.16 -13.16
CA GLU A 230 24.79 13.25 -12.95
C GLU A 230 24.94 14.40 -13.96
N GLN A 231 26.13 14.54 -14.55
CA GLN A 231 26.44 15.62 -15.52
C GLN A 231 26.16 15.23 -16.97
N LEU A 232 25.62 14.03 -17.22
CA LEU A 232 25.33 13.59 -18.57
C LEU A 232 24.18 14.38 -19.20
N PRO A 233 24.27 14.68 -20.51
CA PRO A 233 23.18 15.33 -21.24
C PRO A 233 21.87 14.55 -21.11
N GLY A 234 20.77 15.27 -20.85
CA GLY A 234 19.43 14.68 -20.72
C GLY A 234 19.11 14.11 -19.35
N VAL A 235 20.08 14.01 -18.42
CA VAL A 235 19.86 13.61 -17.04
C VAL A 235 19.24 14.77 -16.25
N LEU A 236 18.09 14.53 -15.61
CA LEU A 236 17.39 15.46 -14.73
C LEU A 236 17.78 15.24 -13.27
N ARG A 237 17.94 13.98 -12.91
CA ARG A 237 18.32 13.53 -11.59
C ARG A 237 19.20 12.29 -11.69
N ALA A 238 20.18 12.18 -10.82
CA ALA A 238 21.05 11.02 -10.70
C ALA A 238 21.26 10.67 -9.22
N GLU A 239 21.28 9.40 -8.92
CA GLU A 239 21.62 8.89 -7.61
C GLU A 239 22.52 7.65 -7.75
N PHE A 240 23.49 7.53 -6.84
CA PHE A 240 24.37 6.38 -6.77
C PHE A 240 24.10 5.58 -5.50
N SER A 241 23.70 4.32 -5.65
CA SER A 241 23.48 3.41 -4.54
C SER A 241 23.85 1.97 -4.93
N HIS A 242 24.39 1.21 -3.97
CA HIS A 242 24.73 -0.20 -4.16
C HIS A 242 25.54 -0.55 -5.42
N GLY A 243 26.48 0.36 -5.81
CA GLY A 243 27.31 0.17 -7.00
C GLY A 243 26.60 0.42 -8.33
N ARG A 244 25.43 1.03 -8.30
CA ARG A 244 24.67 1.39 -9.50
C ARG A 244 24.27 2.86 -9.48
N TRP A 245 24.22 3.46 -10.67
CA TRP A 245 23.65 4.76 -10.90
C TRP A 245 22.18 4.60 -11.35
N GLU A 246 21.28 5.34 -10.73
CA GLU A 246 19.93 5.56 -11.21
C GLU A 246 19.79 6.96 -11.80
N LEU A 247 19.55 7.00 -13.11
CA LEU A 247 19.48 8.24 -13.88
C LEU A 247 18.05 8.45 -14.35
N GLN A 248 17.45 9.57 -14.00
CA GLN A 248 16.14 10.00 -14.48
C GLN A 248 16.29 11.06 -15.56
N GLY A 249 15.58 10.88 -16.68
CA GLY A 249 15.66 11.84 -17.76
C GLY A 249 14.52 11.73 -18.77
N ARG A 250 14.44 12.70 -19.68
CA ARG A 250 13.37 12.78 -20.71
C ARG A 250 13.75 12.08 -22.01
N GLU A 251 14.99 12.17 -22.38
CA GLU A 251 15.50 11.69 -23.67
C GLU A 251 16.42 10.48 -23.48
N VAL A 252 15.79 9.31 -23.35
CA VAL A 252 16.48 8.03 -23.08
C VAL A 252 17.62 7.79 -24.08
N GLY A 253 17.39 8.07 -25.38
CA GLY A 253 18.41 7.89 -26.42
C GLY A 253 19.64 8.75 -26.22
N VAL A 254 19.47 10.01 -25.78
CA VAL A 254 20.59 10.94 -25.48
C VAL A 254 21.40 10.43 -24.29
N ILE A 255 20.71 9.98 -23.23
CA ILE A 255 21.36 9.44 -22.04
C ILE A 255 22.14 8.16 -22.38
N LEU A 256 21.53 7.22 -23.11
CA LEU A 256 22.21 5.97 -23.51
C LEU A 256 23.42 6.23 -24.43
N ALA A 257 23.32 7.16 -25.38
CA ALA A 257 24.44 7.56 -26.22
C ALA A 257 25.59 8.16 -25.36
N SER A 258 25.25 9.02 -24.41
CA SER A 258 26.22 9.63 -23.51
C SER A 258 26.86 8.61 -22.55
N LEU A 259 26.09 7.63 -22.06
CA LEU A 259 26.59 6.49 -21.29
C LEU A 259 27.58 5.65 -22.09
N ASN A 260 27.24 5.33 -23.34
CA ASN A 260 28.14 4.59 -24.24
C ASN A 260 29.46 5.33 -24.46
N GLN A 261 29.40 6.63 -24.71
CA GLN A 261 30.59 7.46 -24.91
C GLN A 261 31.49 7.52 -23.65
N ARG A 262 30.89 7.56 -22.44
CA ARG A 262 31.62 7.70 -21.18
C ARG A 262 32.14 6.39 -20.60
N LEU A 263 31.33 5.33 -20.65
CA LEU A 263 31.60 4.05 -20.01
C LEU A 263 32.00 2.92 -21.01
N GLY A 264 31.75 3.15 -22.31
CA GLY A 264 31.97 2.17 -23.37
C GLY A 264 30.81 1.17 -23.51
N GLU A 265 30.84 0.41 -24.62
CA GLU A 265 29.77 -0.52 -25.01
C GLU A 265 29.53 -1.64 -23.97
N ALA A 266 30.58 -2.03 -23.25
CA ALA A 266 30.49 -3.09 -22.24
C ALA A 266 29.53 -2.73 -21.09
N ALA A 267 29.49 -1.46 -20.69
CA ALA A 267 28.62 -0.98 -19.62
C ALA A 267 27.14 -1.01 -20.03
N LEU A 268 26.84 -0.88 -21.31
CA LEU A 268 25.46 -0.94 -21.82
C LEU A 268 24.83 -2.33 -21.73
N ARG A 269 25.62 -3.39 -21.56
CA ARG A 269 25.09 -4.75 -21.39
C ARG A 269 24.33 -4.96 -20.09
N ASP A 270 24.62 -4.15 -19.08
CA ASP A 270 23.98 -4.19 -17.77
C ASP A 270 23.10 -2.96 -17.51
N VAL A 271 22.66 -2.28 -18.57
CA VAL A 271 21.71 -1.18 -18.47
C VAL A 271 20.29 -1.72 -18.46
N SER A 272 19.49 -1.30 -17.47
CA SER A 272 18.06 -1.48 -17.48
C SER A 272 17.35 -0.12 -17.63
N VAL A 273 16.28 -0.10 -18.41
CA VAL A 273 15.44 1.09 -18.62
C VAL A 273 14.02 0.74 -18.21
N ARG A 274 13.47 1.51 -17.28
CA ARG A 274 12.09 1.34 -16.82
C ARG A 274 11.33 2.66 -16.86
N PRO A 275 9.99 2.66 -16.98
CA PRO A 275 9.22 3.88 -16.78
C PRO A 275 9.41 4.38 -15.34
N PRO A 276 9.25 5.69 -15.09
CA PRO A 276 9.24 6.22 -13.73
C PRO A 276 8.04 5.69 -12.95
N SER A 277 8.21 5.57 -11.65
CA SER A 277 7.25 4.95 -10.73
C SER A 277 7.04 5.81 -9.47
N LEU A 278 6.12 5.40 -8.60
CA LEU A 278 5.97 6.03 -7.28
C LEU A 278 7.22 5.87 -6.41
N GLU A 279 8.10 4.89 -6.67
CA GLU A 279 9.40 4.80 -6.01
C GLU A 279 10.26 6.01 -6.32
N ASP A 280 10.28 6.42 -7.59
CA ASP A 280 11.03 7.62 -8.01
C ASP A 280 10.43 8.89 -7.38
N VAL A 281 9.11 8.94 -7.19
CA VAL A 281 8.45 10.03 -6.45
C VAL A 281 8.89 10.05 -4.99
N PHE A 282 8.88 8.90 -4.33
CA PHE A 282 9.33 8.78 -2.94
C PHE A 282 10.79 9.21 -2.80
N LEU A 283 11.67 8.69 -3.64
CA LEU A 283 13.08 9.03 -3.69
C LEU A 283 13.28 10.54 -3.92
N ALA A 284 12.51 11.14 -4.84
CA ALA A 284 12.58 12.57 -5.12
C ALA A 284 12.18 13.43 -3.92
N ARG A 285 11.25 12.96 -3.07
CA ARG A 285 10.74 13.71 -1.92
C ARG A 285 11.53 13.49 -0.65
N THR A 286 12.15 12.32 -0.47
CA THR A 286 12.80 11.92 0.80
C THR A 286 14.31 11.76 0.70
N GLY A 287 14.86 11.63 -0.51
CA GLY A 287 16.29 11.36 -0.75
C GLY A 287 16.71 9.91 -0.44
N ARG A 288 15.76 8.98 -0.27
CA ARG A 288 16.04 7.57 0.03
C ARG A 288 15.03 6.64 -0.65
N HIS A 289 15.41 5.39 -0.89
CA HIS A 289 14.51 4.36 -1.41
C HIS A 289 13.54 3.87 -0.34
N ILE A 290 12.35 3.40 -0.76
CA ILE A 290 11.49 2.61 0.11
C ILE A 290 12.19 1.26 0.30
N SER A 291 12.81 1.03 1.45
CA SER A 291 13.33 -0.30 1.78
C SER A 291 12.15 -1.25 1.91
N ALA A 292 12.06 -2.22 1.02
CA ALA A 292 11.31 -3.44 1.28
C ALA A 292 11.98 -4.07 2.52
N GLY A 293 11.27 -4.06 3.66
CA GLY A 293 11.82 -4.57 4.90
C GLY A 293 12.30 -6.00 4.68
N GLU A 294 13.61 -6.21 4.71
CA GLU A 294 14.17 -7.54 4.91
C GLU A 294 13.67 -7.98 6.29
N GLY A 295 12.82 -9.01 6.28
CA GLY A 295 12.35 -9.62 7.51
C GLY A 295 13.56 -10.15 8.29
N GLN A 296 13.75 -9.62 9.50
CA GLN A 296 14.53 -10.28 10.55
C GLN A 296 13.63 -11.27 11.27
#